data_e4aacbb022a7213aee921ca9ef0ef6f3
#
_entry.id   e4aacbb022a7213aee921ca9ef0ef6f3
#
_cell.length_a   1.000
_cell.length_b   1.000
_cell.length_c   1.000
_cell.angle_alpha   90.00
_cell.angle_beta   90.00
_cell.angle_gamma   90.00
#
_symmetry.space_group_name_H-M   'P 1'
#
loop_
_entity.id
_entity.type
_entity.pdbx_description
1 polymer ?
#
loop_
_entity_poly.entity_id
_entity_poly.type
_entity_poly.pdbx_seq_one_letter_code
_entity_poly.pdbx_strand_id
1 'polypeptide(L)'
;MTIKIRKGYNLPIAGAVESAQPARSVPARVVAISPDDYPGFEPKADVQPGDVVERGGILLHSKRFPSVALVSPVSGTVRAVVRGERRKILRVEVEAGNGAARRFARPARGNVAGLRHLLATSGILAMMRQRPYDIIPDPEADVRDIFVSALATAPLAVAVDTPDAEAVRLAGAAVEALSSLTKGKVYICHGAGTPFPAIGCAEMVAVDGPHPAGNVGVQIAGIRPINKGETVWTLSWDVLLRLGYLLEKSEIDSSVSVAITGPEVTRPEVVVTTAGALIEPLLGGMLADD
;
A
#
# COMPACT_ATOMS: atom_id res chain seq x y z
N MET A 1 -19.43 -14.71 1.88
CA MET A 1 -19.08 -15.41 3.16
C MET A 1 -19.03 -14.39 4.27
N THR A 2 -19.35 -14.75 5.54
CA THR A 2 -19.20 -13.85 6.70
C THR A 2 -18.41 -14.54 7.79
N ILE A 3 -17.41 -13.85 8.36
CA ILE A 3 -16.65 -14.33 9.52
C ILE A 3 -16.88 -13.38 10.71
N LYS A 4 -16.91 -13.94 11.95
CA LYS A 4 -17.11 -13.17 13.19
C LYS A 4 -15.90 -13.31 14.08
N ILE A 5 -15.29 -12.16 14.41
CA ILE A 5 -14.17 -12.07 15.34
C ILE A 5 -14.75 -11.67 16.71
N ARG A 6 -14.79 -12.62 17.65
CA ARG A 6 -15.42 -12.42 18.95
C ARG A 6 -14.47 -11.88 20.02
N LYS A 7 -13.16 -12.10 19.85
CA LYS A 7 -12.12 -11.66 20.82
C LYS A 7 -11.47 -10.40 20.29
N GLY A 8 -11.51 -9.35 21.09
CA GLY A 8 -10.91 -8.07 20.76
C GLY A 8 -11.55 -6.93 21.52
N TYR A 9 -11.06 -5.72 21.27
CA TYR A 9 -11.53 -4.52 21.93
C TYR A 9 -11.29 -3.27 21.08
N ASN A 10 -12.25 -2.36 21.03
CA ASN A 10 -12.10 -1.05 20.40
C ASN A 10 -11.72 -0.02 21.47
N LEU A 11 -10.49 0.51 21.39
CA LEU A 11 -10.02 1.54 22.31
C LEU A 11 -10.66 2.89 21.97
N PRO A 12 -11.38 3.54 22.90
CA PRO A 12 -12.02 4.82 22.68
C PRO A 12 -11.00 5.97 22.86
N ILE A 13 -10.10 6.14 21.89
CA ILE A 13 -9.13 7.23 21.88
C ILE A 13 -9.80 8.48 21.28
N ALA A 14 -9.62 9.64 21.93
CA ALA A 14 -10.13 10.92 21.44
C ALA A 14 -9.39 11.38 20.17
N GLY A 15 -10.01 12.28 19.39
CA GLY A 15 -9.40 12.89 18.22
C GLY A 15 -9.51 12.06 16.94
N ALA A 16 -10.57 11.25 16.82
CA ALA A 16 -10.91 10.59 15.55
C ALA A 16 -11.40 11.62 14.52
N VAL A 17 -11.19 11.30 13.23
CA VAL A 17 -11.79 12.08 12.14
C VAL A 17 -13.29 11.85 12.06
N GLU A 18 -14.05 12.89 11.71
CA GLU A 18 -15.51 12.79 11.51
C GLU A 18 -15.87 12.23 10.12
N SER A 19 -14.98 12.40 9.13
CA SER A 19 -15.17 11.97 7.75
C SER A 19 -13.91 11.32 7.20
N ALA A 20 -14.08 10.25 6.44
CA ALA A 20 -13.01 9.63 5.68
C ALA A 20 -12.67 10.44 4.40
N GLN A 21 -13.53 11.37 4.00
CA GLN A 21 -13.29 12.20 2.82
C GLN A 21 -12.17 13.20 3.07
N PRO A 22 -11.23 13.38 2.13
CA PRO A 22 -10.15 14.33 2.28
C PRO A 22 -10.66 15.77 2.40
N ALA A 23 -10.19 16.50 3.41
CA ALA A 23 -10.52 17.91 3.62
C ALA A 23 -9.70 18.84 2.72
N ARG A 24 -8.46 18.46 2.41
CA ARG A 24 -7.53 19.24 1.58
C ARG A 24 -6.45 18.38 0.95
N SER A 25 -5.75 18.96 -0.04
CA SER A 25 -4.56 18.38 -0.66
C SER A 25 -3.33 19.21 -0.33
N VAL A 26 -2.24 18.57 0.06
CA VAL A 26 -0.96 19.20 0.38
C VAL A 26 0.12 18.61 -0.52
N PRO A 27 0.59 19.33 -1.54
CA PRO A 27 1.63 18.83 -2.43
C PRO A 27 2.96 18.72 -1.67
N ALA A 28 3.68 17.62 -1.89
CA ALA A 28 5.00 17.43 -1.32
C ALA A 28 6.07 18.15 -2.14
N ARG A 29 6.91 18.94 -1.48
CA ARG A 29 8.11 19.56 -2.10
C ARG A 29 9.30 18.61 -2.06
N VAL A 30 9.41 17.83 -1.01
CA VAL A 30 10.44 16.80 -0.82
C VAL A 30 9.75 15.54 -0.36
N VAL A 31 10.13 14.42 -0.95
CA VAL A 31 9.69 13.08 -0.54
C VAL A 31 10.88 12.24 -0.12
N ALA A 32 10.67 11.30 0.80
CA ALA A 32 11.69 10.36 1.22
C ALA A 32 11.16 8.92 1.14
N ILE A 33 11.96 8.02 0.59
CA ILE A 33 11.69 6.59 0.54
C ILE A 33 12.65 5.89 1.49
N SER A 34 12.09 5.29 2.55
CA SER A 34 12.84 4.54 3.56
C SER A 34 12.71 3.03 3.28
N PRO A 35 13.83 2.31 3.08
CA PRO A 35 13.78 0.86 2.90
C PRO A 35 13.24 0.11 4.12
N ASP A 36 13.37 0.68 5.32
CA ASP A 36 12.92 0.07 6.58
C ASP A 36 11.38 -0.05 6.64
N ASP A 37 10.63 0.73 5.83
CA ASP A 37 9.17 0.61 5.70
C ASP A 37 8.75 -0.65 4.94
N TYR A 38 9.71 -1.36 4.32
CA TYR A 38 9.49 -2.55 3.51
C TYR A 38 10.22 -3.76 4.11
N PRO A 39 9.65 -4.46 5.09
CA PRO A 39 10.27 -5.58 5.80
C PRO A 39 10.86 -6.64 4.85
N GLY A 40 12.13 -6.98 5.06
CA GLY A 40 12.84 -7.93 4.19
C GLY A 40 13.45 -7.31 2.92
N PHE A 41 13.30 -6.00 2.71
CA PHE A 41 13.97 -5.30 1.61
C PHE A 41 15.42 -4.96 1.98
N GLU A 42 16.36 -5.60 1.32
CA GLU A 42 17.80 -5.32 1.48
C GLU A 42 18.25 -4.32 0.41
N PRO A 43 18.40 -3.02 0.75
CA PRO A 43 18.53 -1.99 -0.28
C PRO A 43 19.90 -1.95 -0.94
N LYS A 44 19.89 -1.70 -2.25
CA LYS A 44 21.01 -1.19 -3.04
C LYS A 44 20.56 0.03 -3.81
N ALA A 45 21.31 1.12 -3.75
CA ALA A 45 20.96 2.36 -4.44
C ALA A 45 21.31 2.25 -5.93
N ASP A 46 20.37 2.70 -6.76
CA ASP A 46 20.52 2.84 -8.21
C ASP A 46 20.75 4.30 -8.62
N VAL A 47 20.67 5.20 -7.66
CA VAL A 47 20.79 6.64 -7.85
C VAL A 47 21.81 7.26 -6.90
N GLN A 48 22.29 8.45 -7.25
CA GLN A 48 23.15 9.30 -6.45
C GLN A 48 22.59 10.73 -6.37
N PRO A 49 23.04 11.55 -5.40
CA PRO A 49 22.65 12.95 -5.32
C PRO A 49 22.93 13.69 -6.63
N GLY A 50 21.96 14.46 -7.11
CA GLY A 50 22.00 15.19 -8.38
C GLY A 50 21.35 14.47 -9.57
N ASP A 51 21.09 13.18 -9.47
CA ASP A 51 20.38 12.45 -10.54
C ASP A 51 18.95 12.97 -10.71
N VAL A 52 18.53 13.09 -11.98
CA VAL A 52 17.14 13.41 -12.32
C VAL A 52 16.37 12.11 -12.45
N VAL A 53 15.21 12.05 -11.82
CA VAL A 53 14.34 10.85 -11.81
C VAL A 53 12.93 11.20 -12.24
N GLU A 54 12.28 10.28 -12.90
CA GLU A 54 10.85 10.31 -13.22
C GLU A 54 10.01 9.75 -12.06
N ARG A 55 8.77 10.17 -11.92
CA ARG A 55 7.79 9.45 -11.08
C ARG A 55 7.68 8.00 -11.59
N GLY A 56 7.94 7.02 -10.73
CA GLY A 56 8.06 5.61 -11.10
C GLY A 56 9.47 5.19 -11.51
N GLY A 57 10.45 6.10 -11.55
CA GLY A 57 11.86 5.77 -11.74
C GLY A 57 12.43 5.01 -10.55
N ILE A 58 13.31 4.04 -10.79
CA ILE A 58 13.89 3.21 -9.74
C ILE A 58 14.88 4.04 -8.90
N LEU A 59 14.71 4.02 -7.58
CA LEU A 59 15.63 4.60 -6.61
C LEU A 59 16.50 3.54 -5.96
N LEU A 60 15.90 2.42 -5.61
CA LEU A 60 16.55 1.30 -4.92
C LEU A 60 16.06 -0.01 -5.51
N HIS A 61 16.92 -1.02 -5.54
CA HIS A 61 16.50 -2.41 -5.74
C HIS A 61 16.90 -3.30 -4.55
N SER A 62 16.18 -4.41 -4.38
CA SER A 62 16.51 -5.40 -3.36
C SER A 62 17.72 -6.23 -3.76
N LYS A 63 18.68 -6.41 -2.85
CA LYS A 63 19.80 -7.34 -3.06
C LYS A 63 19.34 -8.79 -3.11
N ARG A 64 18.30 -9.12 -2.32
CA ARG A 64 17.74 -10.47 -2.24
C ARG A 64 16.93 -10.81 -3.49
N PHE A 65 16.16 -9.87 -4.00
CA PHE A 65 15.31 -10.01 -5.19
C PHE A 65 15.61 -8.84 -6.13
N PRO A 66 16.64 -8.94 -6.99
CA PRO A 66 17.12 -7.80 -7.79
C PRO A 66 16.09 -7.17 -8.74
N SER A 67 15.03 -7.87 -9.09
CA SER A 67 13.91 -7.32 -9.86
C SER A 67 12.98 -6.43 -9.04
N VAL A 68 12.98 -6.56 -7.70
CA VAL A 68 12.07 -5.81 -6.82
C VAL A 68 12.66 -4.44 -6.53
N ALA A 69 11.94 -3.40 -6.94
CA ALA A 69 12.38 -2.02 -6.83
C ALA A 69 11.51 -1.21 -5.85
N LEU A 70 12.12 -0.17 -5.26
CA LEU A 70 11.43 0.99 -4.70
C LEU A 70 11.61 2.16 -5.67
N VAL A 71 10.51 2.79 -6.03
CA VAL A 71 10.48 3.79 -7.10
C VAL A 71 10.17 5.19 -6.55
N SER A 72 10.57 6.21 -7.29
CA SER A 72 10.28 7.59 -6.92
C SER A 72 8.78 7.89 -7.02
N PRO A 73 8.16 8.45 -5.97
CA PRO A 73 6.76 8.90 -6.03
C PRO A 73 6.57 10.22 -6.79
N VAL A 74 7.64 10.93 -7.09
CA VAL A 74 7.64 12.20 -7.83
C VAL A 74 8.67 12.19 -8.93
N SER A 75 8.46 13.02 -9.95
CA SER A 75 9.54 13.43 -10.85
C SER A 75 10.33 14.55 -10.18
N GLY A 76 11.64 14.55 -10.34
CA GLY A 76 12.48 15.58 -9.69
C GLY A 76 13.95 15.22 -9.64
N THR A 77 14.66 15.76 -8.66
CA THR A 77 16.10 15.55 -8.49
C THR A 77 16.38 14.86 -7.17
N VAL A 78 17.21 13.84 -7.20
CA VAL A 78 17.69 13.16 -5.99
C VAL A 78 18.50 14.16 -5.16
N ARG A 79 17.98 14.53 -4.00
CA ARG A 79 18.63 15.45 -3.07
C ARG A 79 19.71 14.77 -2.24
N ALA A 80 19.41 13.58 -1.74
CA ALA A 80 20.32 12.84 -0.88
C ALA A 80 20.04 11.33 -0.88
N VAL A 81 21.10 10.55 -0.72
CA VAL A 81 21.04 9.13 -0.31
C VAL A 81 21.59 9.08 1.11
N VAL A 82 20.70 9.20 2.09
CA VAL A 82 21.08 9.29 3.51
C VAL A 82 21.51 7.92 4.01
N ARG A 83 22.68 7.88 4.64
CA ARG A 83 23.26 6.65 5.18
C ARG A 83 23.53 6.79 6.68
N GLY A 84 23.26 5.74 7.41
CA GLY A 84 23.59 5.59 8.82
C GLY A 84 24.86 4.80 9.03
N GLU A 85 24.96 4.20 10.21
CA GLU A 85 26.07 3.34 10.58
C GLU A 85 26.29 2.20 9.57
N ARG A 86 27.53 1.78 9.41
CA ARG A 86 27.95 0.71 8.48
C ARG A 86 27.43 0.92 7.06
N ARG A 87 27.23 2.17 6.64
CA ARG A 87 26.72 2.57 5.33
C ARG A 87 25.31 2.08 5.02
N LYS A 88 24.50 1.71 6.03
CA LYS A 88 23.09 1.34 5.85
C LYS A 88 22.36 2.51 5.18
N ILE A 89 21.64 2.25 4.10
CA ILE A 89 20.77 3.24 3.48
C ILE A 89 19.56 3.43 4.40
N LEU A 90 19.37 4.65 4.91
CA LEU A 90 18.23 5.02 5.74
C LEU A 90 17.07 5.51 4.89
N ARG A 91 17.36 6.36 3.89
CA ARG A 91 16.36 6.87 2.95
C ARG A 91 17.01 7.49 1.72
N VAL A 92 16.21 7.60 0.65
CA VAL A 92 16.52 8.41 -0.54
C VAL A 92 15.56 9.58 -0.55
N GLU A 93 16.09 10.80 -0.60
CA GLU A 93 15.31 12.04 -0.66
C GLU A 93 15.27 12.56 -2.09
N VAL A 94 14.06 12.91 -2.57
CA VAL A 94 13.86 13.48 -3.90
C VAL A 94 13.14 14.82 -3.74
N GLU A 95 13.71 15.88 -4.30
CA GLU A 95 13.07 17.18 -4.43
C GLU A 95 12.13 17.15 -5.64
N ALA A 96 10.85 17.40 -5.41
CA ALA A 96 9.84 17.37 -6.45
C ALA A 96 10.06 18.48 -7.48
N GLY A 97 9.95 18.12 -8.75
CA GLY A 97 10.09 19.01 -9.88
C GLY A 97 9.09 18.68 -10.98
N ASN A 98 9.20 19.41 -12.07
CA ASN A 98 8.41 19.16 -13.26
C ASN A 98 9.08 18.09 -14.12
N GLY A 99 8.38 17.01 -14.42
CA GLY A 99 8.90 15.93 -15.26
C GLY A 99 7.80 14.94 -15.65
N ALA A 100 8.08 14.18 -16.70
CA ALA A 100 7.20 13.09 -17.12
C ALA A 100 7.17 11.96 -16.08
N ALA A 101 6.10 11.17 -16.08
CA ALA A 101 6.06 9.92 -15.35
C ALA A 101 6.60 8.80 -16.23
N ARG A 102 7.30 7.85 -15.62
CA ARG A 102 7.70 6.61 -16.26
C ARG A 102 6.47 5.83 -16.70
N ARG A 103 6.48 5.40 -17.93
CA ARG A 103 5.43 4.54 -18.50
C ARG A 103 5.82 3.08 -18.33
N PHE A 104 4.89 2.29 -17.83
CA PHE A 104 5.06 0.84 -17.67
C PHE A 104 4.31 0.10 -18.76
N ALA A 105 4.97 -0.88 -19.37
CA ALA A 105 4.31 -1.73 -20.36
C ALA A 105 3.26 -2.62 -19.67
N ARG A 106 2.03 -2.55 -20.13
CA ARG A 106 0.95 -3.43 -19.65
C ARG A 106 1.19 -4.85 -20.20
N PRO A 107 1.28 -5.88 -19.34
CA PRO A 107 1.41 -7.24 -19.83
C PRO A 107 0.11 -7.69 -20.53
N ALA A 108 0.24 -8.54 -21.54
CA ALA A 108 -0.92 -9.18 -22.14
C ALA A 108 -1.67 -10.04 -21.10
N ARG A 109 -2.98 -10.18 -21.27
CA ARG A 109 -3.81 -11.02 -20.39
C ARG A 109 -3.26 -12.45 -20.34
N GLY A 110 -3.09 -13.00 -19.15
CA GLY A 110 -2.50 -14.34 -18.93
C GLY A 110 -0.97 -14.40 -19.00
N ASN A 111 -0.28 -13.30 -19.30
CA ASN A 111 1.18 -13.25 -19.22
C ASN A 111 1.62 -13.09 -17.76
N VAL A 112 1.70 -14.19 -17.03
CA VAL A 112 2.08 -14.25 -15.60
C VAL A 112 3.48 -13.68 -15.37
N ALA A 113 4.46 -14.03 -16.21
CA ALA A 113 5.82 -13.52 -16.07
C ALA A 113 5.90 -12.01 -16.27
N GLY A 114 5.20 -11.47 -17.27
CA GLY A 114 5.10 -10.03 -17.50
C GLY A 114 4.43 -9.31 -16.34
N LEU A 115 3.39 -9.90 -15.74
CA LEU A 115 2.72 -9.32 -14.57
C LEU A 115 3.62 -9.31 -13.34
N ARG A 116 4.33 -10.41 -13.05
CA ARG A 116 5.32 -10.46 -11.96
C ARG A 116 6.41 -9.41 -12.13
N HIS A 117 6.92 -9.26 -13.36
CA HIS A 117 7.89 -8.22 -13.68
C HIS A 117 7.33 -6.80 -13.48
N LEU A 118 6.09 -6.53 -13.91
CA LEU A 118 5.42 -5.25 -13.69
C LEU A 118 5.30 -4.94 -12.19
N LEU A 119 4.79 -5.89 -11.40
CA LEU A 119 4.64 -5.72 -9.95
C LEU A 119 5.99 -5.43 -9.27
N ALA A 120 7.04 -6.15 -9.65
CA ALA A 120 8.38 -5.99 -9.08
C ALA A 120 9.00 -4.63 -9.42
N THR A 121 8.94 -4.21 -10.70
CA THR A 121 9.64 -3.00 -11.18
C THR A 121 8.88 -1.69 -10.95
N SER A 122 7.56 -1.76 -10.67
CA SER A 122 6.73 -0.60 -10.35
C SER A 122 6.70 -0.24 -8.86
N GLY A 123 7.30 -1.07 -8.00
CA GLY A 123 7.23 -0.91 -6.54
C GLY A 123 5.95 -1.50 -5.90
N ILE A 124 4.96 -1.92 -6.68
CA ILE A 124 3.71 -2.50 -6.13
C ILE A 124 4.01 -3.77 -5.32
N LEU A 125 4.90 -4.65 -5.80
CA LEU A 125 5.24 -5.87 -5.08
C LEU A 125 5.84 -5.58 -3.70
N ALA A 126 6.66 -4.53 -3.57
CA ALA A 126 7.24 -4.14 -2.29
C ALA A 126 6.18 -3.63 -1.29
N MET A 127 5.03 -3.11 -1.76
CA MET A 127 3.90 -2.71 -0.92
C MET A 127 3.07 -3.89 -0.44
N MET A 128 3.22 -5.06 -1.06
CA MET A 128 2.57 -6.31 -0.65
C MET A 128 3.37 -6.99 0.46
N ARG A 129 2.76 -8.00 1.11
CA ARG A 129 3.43 -8.81 2.13
C ARG A 129 3.25 -10.29 1.82
N GLN A 130 4.32 -11.04 2.05
CA GLN A 130 4.32 -12.50 2.00
C GLN A 130 4.18 -13.08 3.40
N ARG A 131 3.15 -13.88 3.61
CA ARG A 131 2.91 -14.58 4.86
C ARG A 131 3.45 -16.03 4.78
N PRO A 132 3.89 -16.60 5.92
CA PRO A 132 3.70 -16.12 7.29
C PRO A 132 4.72 -15.10 7.81
N TYR A 133 5.79 -14.80 7.09
CA TYR A 133 6.93 -14.04 7.61
C TYR A 133 6.76 -12.51 7.59
N ASP A 134 5.69 -12.00 6.98
CA ASP A 134 5.37 -10.57 6.86
C ASP A 134 6.49 -9.72 6.22
N ILE A 135 7.09 -10.25 5.19
CA ILE A 135 8.16 -9.61 4.41
C ILE A 135 7.67 -9.27 3.01
N ILE A 136 8.48 -8.50 2.24
CA ILE A 136 8.22 -8.31 0.82
C ILE A 136 8.13 -9.67 0.12
N PRO A 137 7.21 -9.83 -0.86
CA PRO A 137 7.05 -11.08 -1.56
C PRO A 137 8.27 -11.48 -2.38
N ASP A 138 8.57 -12.78 -2.41
CA ASP A 138 9.41 -13.37 -3.44
C ASP A 138 8.64 -13.34 -4.78
N PRO A 139 9.16 -12.67 -5.82
CA PRO A 139 8.47 -12.56 -7.09
C PRO A 139 8.21 -13.89 -7.78
N GLU A 140 8.96 -14.95 -7.43
CA GLU A 140 8.83 -16.29 -8.00
C GLU A 140 8.04 -17.27 -7.11
N ALA A 141 7.54 -16.82 -5.95
CA ALA A 141 6.82 -17.69 -5.02
C ALA A 141 5.60 -18.38 -5.67
N ASP A 142 5.36 -19.63 -5.27
CA ASP A 142 4.09 -20.34 -5.53
C ASP A 142 3.04 -19.87 -4.51
N VAL A 143 2.14 -19.00 -4.96
CA VAL A 143 1.17 -18.32 -4.10
C VAL A 143 -0.11 -19.15 -4.00
N ARG A 144 -0.43 -19.59 -2.77
CA ARG A 144 -1.65 -20.38 -2.54
C ARG A 144 -2.91 -19.54 -2.71
N ASP A 145 -2.98 -18.37 -2.06
CA ASP A 145 -4.09 -17.42 -2.08
C ASP A 145 -3.56 -15.99 -1.94
N ILE A 146 -4.41 -15.03 -2.30
CA ILE A 146 -4.13 -13.60 -2.11
C ILE A 146 -5.26 -12.99 -1.29
N PHE A 147 -4.91 -12.24 -0.22
CA PHE A 147 -5.87 -11.58 0.65
C PHE A 147 -5.73 -10.06 0.56
N VAL A 148 -6.84 -9.39 0.28
CA VAL A 148 -6.96 -7.94 0.30
C VAL A 148 -7.75 -7.55 1.54
N SER A 149 -7.17 -6.70 2.40
CA SER A 149 -7.89 -6.14 3.54
C SER A 149 -8.45 -4.76 3.17
N ALA A 150 -9.78 -4.69 3.09
CA ALA A 150 -10.57 -3.48 2.93
C ALA A 150 -11.33 -3.17 4.23
N LEU A 151 -10.67 -3.37 5.38
CA LEU A 151 -11.21 -3.14 6.72
C LEU A 151 -10.11 -2.60 7.62
N ALA A 152 -10.34 -1.46 8.24
CA ALA A 152 -9.50 -0.88 9.26
C ALA A 152 -10.25 -0.87 10.61
N THR A 153 -9.65 -1.45 11.64
CA THR A 153 -10.22 -1.50 13.01
C THR A 153 -9.24 -1.03 14.08
N ALA A 154 -8.02 -0.63 13.70
CA ALA A 154 -7.08 -0.04 14.65
C ALA A 154 -7.64 1.26 15.24
N PRO A 155 -7.26 1.64 16.47
CA PRO A 155 -7.68 2.91 17.06
C PRO A 155 -7.34 4.08 16.14
N LEU A 156 -8.28 5.04 15.99
CA LEU A 156 -8.16 6.23 15.12
C LEU A 156 -7.96 5.93 13.61
N ALA A 157 -7.99 4.67 13.19
CA ALA A 157 -7.91 4.34 11.77
C ALA A 157 -9.18 4.82 11.03
N VAL A 158 -8.97 5.35 9.84
CA VAL A 158 -10.08 5.73 8.95
C VAL A 158 -10.73 4.48 8.38
N ALA A 159 -12.04 4.39 8.48
CA ALA A 159 -12.79 3.30 7.87
C ALA A 159 -12.65 3.33 6.34
N VAL A 160 -12.68 2.16 5.73
CA VAL A 160 -12.81 2.06 4.28
C VAL A 160 -14.29 2.26 3.93
N ASP A 161 -14.57 3.32 3.19
CA ASP A 161 -15.91 3.63 2.72
C ASP A 161 -16.40 2.66 1.65
N THR A 162 -17.71 2.72 1.37
CA THR A 162 -18.28 2.05 0.20
C THR A 162 -17.57 2.51 -1.07
N PRO A 163 -16.96 1.60 -1.85
CA PRO A 163 -16.26 1.96 -3.06
C PRO A 163 -17.18 2.59 -4.10
N ASP A 164 -16.73 3.68 -4.71
CA ASP A 164 -17.37 4.29 -5.85
C ASP A 164 -17.16 3.47 -7.15
N ALA A 165 -17.75 3.91 -8.24
CA ALA A 165 -17.67 3.21 -9.53
C ALA A 165 -16.22 3.14 -10.08
N GLU A 166 -15.38 4.15 -9.80
CA GLU A 166 -13.99 4.15 -10.23
C GLU A 166 -13.17 3.13 -9.42
N ALA A 167 -13.31 3.14 -8.11
CA ALA A 167 -12.65 2.17 -7.24
C ALA A 167 -13.05 0.73 -7.58
N VAL A 168 -14.35 0.47 -7.84
CA VAL A 168 -14.85 -0.84 -8.29
C VAL A 168 -14.17 -1.28 -9.59
N ARG A 169 -14.07 -0.39 -10.56
CA ARG A 169 -13.46 -0.67 -11.86
C ARG A 169 -11.95 -0.96 -11.74
N LEU A 170 -11.22 -0.12 -11.00
CA LEU A 170 -9.79 -0.31 -10.76
C LEU A 170 -9.52 -1.61 -9.99
N ALA A 171 -10.27 -1.86 -8.92
CA ALA A 171 -10.17 -3.09 -8.14
C ALA A 171 -10.47 -4.33 -8.98
N GLY A 172 -11.47 -4.27 -9.87
CA GLY A 172 -11.82 -5.35 -10.79
C GLY A 172 -10.66 -5.73 -11.71
N ALA A 173 -10.00 -4.74 -12.33
CA ALA A 173 -8.83 -4.96 -13.18
C ALA A 173 -7.65 -5.57 -12.38
N ALA A 174 -7.41 -5.09 -11.16
CA ALA A 174 -6.37 -5.61 -10.29
C ALA A 174 -6.65 -7.04 -9.82
N VAL A 175 -7.88 -7.35 -9.43
CA VAL A 175 -8.31 -8.70 -9.02
C VAL A 175 -8.15 -9.70 -10.18
N GLU A 176 -8.55 -9.33 -11.38
CA GLU A 176 -8.37 -10.17 -12.57
C GLU A 176 -6.88 -10.50 -12.79
N ALA A 177 -6.01 -9.49 -12.70
CA ALA A 177 -4.58 -9.68 -12.83
C ALA A 177 -4.02 -10.59 -11.72
N LEU A 178 -4.32 -10.30 -10.45
CA LEU A 178 -3.85 -11.06 -9.29
C LEU A 178 -4.34 -12.51 -9.31
N SER A 179 -5.53 -12.78 -9.83
CA SER A 179 -6.08 -14.14 -9.94
C SER A 179 -5.23 -15.04 -10.84
N SER A 180 -4.44 -14.47 -11.76
CA SER A 180 -3.51 -15.24 -12.59
C SER A 180 -2.23 -15.66 -11.85
N LEU A 181 -1.94 -15.07 -10.69
CA LEU A 181 -0.74 -15.33 -9.90
C LEU A 181 -0.91 -16.40 -8.83
N THR A 182 -2.15 -16.82 -8.57
CA THR A 182 -2.46 -17.81 -7.54
C THR A 182 -3.23 -19.00 -8.11
N LYS A 183 -3.01 -20.18 -7.54
CA LYS A 183 -3.80 -21.38 -7.83
C LYS A 183 -5.11 -21.42 -7.04
N GLY A 184 -5.25 -20.59 -6.03
CA GLY A 184 -6.41 -20.50 -5.17
C GLY A 184 -7.32 -19.33 -5.52
N LYS A 185 -7.62 -18.50 -4.52
CA LYS A 185 -8.56 -17.37 -4.65
C LYS A 185 -7.91 -16.04 -4.26
N VAL A 186 -8.48 -14.96 -4.81
CA VAL A 186 -8.30 -13.60 -4.30
C VAL A 186 -9.48 -13.32 -3.38
N TYR A 187 -9.22 -13.10 -2.10
CA TYR A 187 -10.21 -12.73 -1.09
C TYR A 187 -10.19 -11.22 -0.87
N ILE A 188 -11.37 -10.59 -0.81
CA ILE A 188 -11.51 -9.20 -0.35
C ILE A 188 -12.29 -9.22 0.95
N CYS A 189 -11.60 -8.86 2.04
CA CYS A 189 -12.17 -8.78 3.38
C CYS A 189 -12.63 -7.36 3.66
N HIS A 190 -13.93 -7.14 3.86
CA HIS A 190 -14.53 -5.82 4.10
C HIS A 190 -15.38 -5.82 5.37
N GLY A 191 -15.68 -4.65 5.92
CA GLY A 191 -16.53 -4.51 7.10
C GLY A 191 -17.96 -5.02 6.84
N ALA A 192 -18.50 -5.82 7.74
CA ALA A 192 -19.88 -6.35 7.60
C ALA A 192 -20.94 -5.24 7.64
N GLY A 193 -20.64 -4.10 8.27
CA GLY A 193 -21.53 -2.93 8.35
C GLY A 193 -21.44 -1.98 7.14
N THR A 194 -20.47 -2.20 6.23
CA THR A 194 -20.26 -1.33 5.06
C THR A 194 -20.80 -2.02 3.82
N PRO A 195 -21.70 -1.40 3.04
CA PRO A 195 -22.10 -1.92 1.73
C PRO A 195 -20.86 -2.01 0.83
N PHE A 196 -20.55 -3.21 0.38
CA PHE A 196 -19.38 -3.44 -0.47
C PHE A 196 -19.81 -4.24 -1.71
N PRO A 197 -19.65 -3.71 -2.91
CA PRO A 197 -20.08 -4.39 -4.14
C PRO A 197 -19.18 -5.60 -4.42
N ALA A 198 -19.66 -6.52 -5.24
CA ALA A 198 -18.84 -7.59 -5.78
C ALA A 198 -17.74 -7.03 -6.68
N ILE A 199 -16.53 -7.49 -6.50
CA ILE A 199 -15.34 -7.04 -7.25
C ILE A 199 -14.83 -8.18 -8.13
N GLY A 200 -15.14 -8.14 -9.40
CA GLY A 200 -14.65 -9.11 -10.38
C GLY A 200 -14.87 -10.56 -9.93
N CYS A 201 -13.82 -11.37 -10.00
CA CYS A 201 -13.85 -12.78 -9.58
C CYS A 201 -13.37 -12.99 -8.13
N ALA A 202 -13.24 -11.93 -7.32
CA ALA A 202 -12.84 -12.04 -5.93
C ALA A 202 -13.89 -12.74 -5.06
N GLU A 203 -13.44 -13.50 -4.09
CA GLU A 203 -14.28 -14.02 -3.02
C GLU A 203 -14.50 -12.93 -1.98
N MET A 204 -15.72 -12.39 -1.90
CA MET A 204 -16.07 -11.34 -0.95
C MET A 204 -16.32 -11.93 0.43
N VAL A 205 -15.64 -11.38 1.46
CA VAL A 205 -15.75 -11.82 2.85
C VAL A 205 -16.11 -10.65 3.75
N ALA A 206 -17.32 -10.66 4.28
CA ALA A 206 -17.74 -9.72 5.29
C ALA A 206 -17.14 -10.12 6.65
N VAL A 207 -16.48 -9.17 7.31
CA VAL A 207 -15.80 -9.36 8.61
C VAL A 207 -16.51 -8.52 9.65
N ASP A 208 -17.00 -9.17 10.71
CA ASP A 208 -17.69 -8.56 11.83
C ASP A 208 -16.87 -8.74 13.10
N GLY A 209 -16.71 -7.67 13.87
CA GLY A 209 -16.07 -7.71 15.18
C GLY A 209 -15.16 -6.52 15.48
N PRO A 210 -14.71 -6.41 16.75
CA PRO A 210 -13.81 -5.35 17.19
C PRO A 210 -12.38 -5.57 16.68
N HIS A 211 -11.51 -4.61 16.92
CA HIS A 211 -10.07 -4.83 16.71
C HIS A 211 -9.61 -6.10 17.48
N PRO A 212 -8.89 -7.04 16.85
CA PRO A 212 -8.09 -6.93 15.62
C PRO A 212 -8.76 -7.49 14.33
N ALA A 213 -10.07 -7.38 14.16
CA ALA A 213 -10.78 -7.89 12.98
C ALA A 213 -10.22 -7.34 11.65
N GLY A 214 -9.68 -6.10 11.66
CA GLY A 214 -9.00 -5.48 10.51
C GLY A 214 -7.62 -6.04 10.19
N ASN A 215 -7.01 -6.83 11.09
CA ASN A 215 -5.70 -7.41 10.83
C ASN A 215 -5.82 -8.60 9.85
N VAL A 216 -5.14 -8.52 8.73
CA VAL A 216 -5.22 -9.54 7.68
C VAL A 216 -4.85 -10.94 8.16
N GLY A 217 -3.93 -11.07 9.12
CA GLY A 217 -3.58 -12.36 9.72
C GLY A 217 -4.74 -13.02 10.46
N VAL A 218 -5.60 -12.21 11.12
CA VAL A 218 -6.82 -12.69 11.77
C VAL A 218 -7.86 -13.11 10.73
N GLN A 219 -7.99 -12.36 9.65
CA GLN A 219 -8.85 -12.69 8.51
C GLN A 219 -8.43 -14.01 7.86
N ILE A 220 -7.13 -14.19 7.59
CA ILE A 220 -6.58 -15.44 7.04
C ILE A 220 -6.90 -16.62 7.97
N ALA A 221 -6.66 -16.46 9.28
CA ALA A 221 -6.93 -17.52 10.25
C ALA A 221 -8.42 -17.92 10.31
N GLY A 222 -9.31 -16.95 10.10
CA GLY A 222 -10.77 -17.20 10.09
C GLY A 222 -11.32 -17.74 8.76
N ILE A 223 -10.60 -17.58 7.64
CA ILE A 223 -11.05 -17.97 6.30
C ILE A 223 -10.35 -19.23 5.85
N ARG A 224 -9.03 -19.20 5.78
CA ARG A 224 -8.18 -20.31 5.32
C ARG A 224 -6.79 -20.20 5.93
N PRO A 225 -6.57 -20.79 7.12
CA PRO A 225 -5.29 -20.74 7.82
C PRO A 225 -4.10 -21.22 6.96
N ILE A 226 -2.93 -20.62 7.22
CA ILE A 226 -1.69 -20.98 6.51
C ILE A 226 -1.08 -22.23 7.17
N ASN A 227 -0.85 -23.27 6.39
CA ASN A 227 -0.17 -24.49 6.85
C ASN A 227 1.34 -24.41 6.56
N LYS A 228 2.10 -25.33 7.15
CA LYS A 228 3.54 -25.43 6.93
C LYS A 228 3.86 -25.59 5.43
N GLY A 229 4.73 -24.71 4.92
CA GLY A 229 5.17 -24.72 3.53
C GLY A 229 4.26 -23.93 2.56
N GLU A 230 3.12 -23.43 3.03
CA GLU A 230 2.26 -22.59 2.20
C GLU A 230 2.70 -21.11 2.23
N THR A 231 2.54 -20.45 1.08
CA THR A 231 2.77 -19.02 0.92
C THR A 231 1.47 -18.32 0.53
N VAL A 232 1.16 -17.24 1.22
CA VAL A 232 0.01 -16.37 0.95
C VAL A 232 0.49 -14.95 0.79
N TRP A 233 -0.01 -14.24 -0.21
CA TRP A 233 0.25 -12.81 -0.36
C TRP A 233 -0.89 -11.99 0.23
N THR A 234 -0.53 -10.83 0.80
CA THR A 234 -1.50 -9.90 1.35
C THR A 234 -1.23 -8.49 0.87
N LEU A 235 -2.28 -7.70 0.70
CA LEU A 235 -2.22 -6.28 0.38
C LEU A 235 -3.41 -5.55 0.98
N SER A 236 -3.30 -4.24 1.14
CA SER A 236 -4.39 -3.37 1.54
C SER A 236 -5.26 -2.97 0.35
N TRP A 237 -6.43 -2.42 0.62
CA TRP A 237 -7.36 -1.93 -0.40
C TRP A 237 -6.73 -0.85 -1.28
N ASP A 238 -6.01 0.10 -0.70
CA ASP A 238 -5.32 1.16 -1.45
C ASP A 238 -4.25 0.61 -2.40
N VAL A 239 -3.49 -0.41 -2.00
CA VAL A 239 -2.50 -1.06 -2.87
C VAL A 239 -3.19 -1.80 -4.03
N LEU A 240 -4.36 -2.39 -3.80
CA LEU A 240 -5.18 -2.97 -4.87
C LEU A 240 -5.60 -1.91 -5.89
N LEU A 241 -6.08 -0.75 -5.43
CA LEU A 241 -6.46 0.36 -6.30
C LEU A 241 -5.28 0.92 -7.10
N ARG A 242 -4.10 1.05 -6.48
CA ARG A 242 -2.86 1.46 -7.17
C ARG A 242 -2.46 0.48 -8.27
N LEU A 243 -2.62 -0.82 -8.03
CA LEU A 243 -2.38 -1.82 -9.07
C LEU A 243 -3.37 -1.65 -10.24
N GLY A 244 -4.66 -1.45 -9.94
CA GLY A 244 -5.67 -1.16 -10.96
C GLY A 244 -5.35 0.09 -11.78
N TYR A 245 -4.95 1.17 -11.10
CA TYR A 245 -4.52 2.40 -11.75
C TYR A 245 -3.30 2.17 -12.66
N LEU A 246 -2.27 1.47 -12.17
CA LEU A 246 -1.08 1.12 -12.95
C LEU A 246 -1.42 0.33 -14.22
N LEU A 247 -2.30 -0.66 -14.10
CA LEU A 247 -2.75 -1.48 -15.23
C LEU A 247 -3.55 -0.67 -16.24
N GLU A 248 -4.27 0.34 -15.81
CA GLU A 248 -5.10 1.16 -16.69
C GLU A 248 -4.34 2.34 -17.30
N LYS A 249 -3.62 3.08 -16.47
CA LYS A 249 -2.94 4.33 -16.87
C LYS A 249 -1.50 4.11 -17.31
N SER A 250 -0.92 2.92 -17.06
CA SER A 250 0.49 2.63 -17.31
C SER A 250 1.46 3.53 -16.52
N GLU A 251 1.01 4.12 -15.43
CA GLU A 251 1.77 4.96 -14.52
C GLU A 251 1.46 4.60 -13.06
N ILE A 252 2.37 4.88 -12.14
CA ILE A 252 2.06 4.71 -10.72
C ILE A 252 1.18 5.86 -10.21
N ASP A 253 0.25 5.52 -9.31
CA ASP A 253 -0.39 6.50 -8.43
C ASP A 253 0.44 6.61 -7.15
N SER A 254 0.96 7.80 -6.88
CA SER A 254 1.76 8.10 -5.68
C SER A 254 0.99 8.89 -4.63
N SER A 255 -0.29 9.19 -4.85
CA SER A 255 -1.13 9.88 -3.87
C SER A 255 -1.39 8.99 -2.65
N VAL A 256 -1.45 9.59 -1.47
CA VAL A 256 -1.83 8.92 -0.22
C VAL A 256 -2.80 9.79 0.56
N SER A 257 -3.81 9.16 1.14
CA SER A 257 -4.68 9.78 2.14
C SER A 257 -4.11 9.51 3.53
N VAL A 258 -3.84 10.58 4.27
CA VAL A 258 -3.28 10.52 5.62
C VAL A 258 -4.28 11.12 6.59
N ALA A 259 -4.68 10.34 7.60
CA ALA A 259 -5.48 10.87 8.71
C ALA A 259 -4.56 11.52 9.74
N ILE A 260 -4.83 12.76 10.04
CA ILE A 260 -4.22 13.51 11.14
C ILE A 260 -5.19 13.41 12.30
N THR A 261 -4.83 12.64 13.33
CA THR A 261 -5.73 12.23 14.41
C THR A 261 -4.99 12.23 15.73
N GLY A 262 -5.72 12.20 16.82
CA GLY A 262 -5.17 12.10 18.18
C GLY A 262 -5.65 13.22 19.10
N PRO A 263 -5.49 13.05 20.43
CA PRO A 263 -6.02 14.00 21.41
C PRO A 263 -5.37 15.39 21.34
N GLU A 264 -4.13 15.47 20.83
CA GLU A 264 -3.39 16.73 20.66
C GLU A 264 -3.66 17.43 19.33
N VAL A 265 -4.52 16.85 18.48
CA VAL A 265 -4.90 17.45 17.20
C VAL A 265 -6.16 18.30 17.38
N THR A 266 -6.04 19.60 17.22
CA THR A 266 -7.16 20.56 17.41
C THR A 266 -8.29 20.35 16.40
N ARG A 267 -7.97 19.88 15.19
CA ARG A 267 -8.94 19.63 14.12
C ARG A 267 -8.55 18.36 13.35
N PRO A 268 -9.01 17.16 13.81
CA PRO A 268 -8.75 15.92 13.10
C PRO A 268 -9.32 15.94 11.66
N GLU A 269 -8.49 15.62 10.68
CA GLU A 269 -8.90 15.59 9.27
C GLU A 269 -8.11 14.58 8.45
N VAL A 270 -8.62 14.23 7.28
CA VAL A 270 -7.90 13.47 6.26
C VAL A 270 -7.32 14.43 5.24
N VAL A 271 -6.04 14.29 4.92
CA VAL A 271 -5.36 15.05 3.87
C VAL A 271 -4.83 14.14 2.78
N VAL A 272 -4.89 14.60 1.53
CA VAL A 272 -4.21 13.93 0.41
C VAL A 272 -2.84 14.55 0.22
N THR A 273 -1.84 13.71 0.11
CA THR A 273 -0.47 14.13 -0.20
C THR A 273 0.23 13.09 -1.08
N THR A 274 1.52 13.22 -1.28
CA THR A 274 2.35 12.26 -1.99
C THR A 274 3.03 11.30 -1.00
N ALA A 275 3.13 10.02 -1.34
CA ALA A 275 3.85 9.05 -0.53
C ALA A 275 5.28 9.52 -0.21
N GLY A 276 5.68 9.40 1.05
CA GLY A 276 6.98 9.88 1.53
C GLY A 276 7.08 11.39 1.79
N ALA A 277 5.98 12.15 1.72
CA ALA A 277 5.96 13.56 2.06
C ALA A 277 6.42 13.83 3.50
N LEU A 278 6.99 15.00 3.74
CA LEU A 278 7.29 15.49 5.09
C LEU A 278 5.99 15.68 5.88
N ILE A 279 6.00 15.31 7.15
CA ILE A 279 4.81 15.40 8.02
C ILE A 279 4.53 16.85 8.44
N GLU A 280 5.55 17.65 8.71
CA GLU A 280 5.41 19.00 9.22
C GLU A 280 4.46 19.89 8.39
N PRO A 281 4.56 19.95 7.04
CA PRO A 281 3.61 20.70 6.24
C PRO A 281 2.17 20.18 6.30
N LEU A 282 1.97 18.91 6.64
CA LEU A 282 0.66 18.30 6.77
C LEU A 282 -0.04 18.75 8.04
N LEU A 283 0.72 18.98 9.11
CA LEU A 283 0.17 19.38 10.42
C LEU A 283 -0.38 20.82 10.40
N GLY A 284 0.25 21.73 9.66
CA GLY A 284 -0.27 23.07 9.40
C GLY A 284 -0.74 23.87 10.63
N GLY A 285 -0.06 23.72 11.80
CA GLY A 285 -0.48 24.37 13.06
C GLY A 285 -1.71 23.74 13.70
N MET A 286 -1.97 22.47 13.43
CA MET A 286 -3.12 21.72 13.97
C MET A 286 -2.84 21.06 15.34
N LEU A 287 -1.63 21.19 15.86
CA LEU A 287 -1.30 20.70 17.19
C LEU A 287 -1.76 21.69 18.25
N ALA A 288 -2.25 21.18 19.38
CA ALA A 288 -2.57 22.00 20.55
C ALA A 288 -1.28 22.67 21.06
N ASP A 289 -1.40 23.91 21.52
CA ASP A 289 -0.33 24.57 22.26
C ASP A 289 -0.20 23.91 23.63
N ASP A 290 1.04 23.71 24.10
CA ASP A 290 1.34 23.18 25.45
C ASP A 290 0.88 24.12 26.57
#